data_a372fee49ef08f13b0afb8e6e4a61145
#
_entry.id   a372fee49ef08f13b0afb8e6e4a61145
#
_cell.length_a   1.000
_cell.length_b   1.000
_cell.length_c   1.000
_cell.angle_alpha   90.00
_cell.angle_beta   90.00
_cell.angle_gamma   90.00
#
_symmetry.space_group_name_H-M   'P 1'
#
loop_
_entity.id
_entity.type
_entity.pdbx_description
1 polymer ?
#
loop_
_entity_poly.entity_id
_entity_poly.type
_entity_poly.pdbx_seq_one_letter_code
_entity_poly.pdbx_strand_id
1 'polypeptide(L)'
;MIMRTSILAELKRRNVLRAGVLYAGAVWALAQGIAQLAPVVGAPEWITRWFLVAAAVGFPFWIAFAWFYELTPQGLKRESEIAPDDSIARSTGRKLDKWIIAVLALAVVLLITNQFVLDRSASGHAQSRDTEAIAADLAKVPAKSIAVLPFVNMSGDPKNDYFSDGITEEILNALAQVPKLKVAARTSAFAFKGKEEDLRKVGEVLDVATVLEGSVQRSGDEVRITAQLIDTRTGYHLWSEKYDRKLTSIFAVEDEISKAIADKLRVQLVGGDNRALVAQTRIDPRAHDLYLRAIAAIACRGPALKDAVLLLQQATARDPDYASAWAALSQAYELLPWYELAEWPGSLASAEQSARRALALDAQSGEAHAALANVLRDKLDYASADREYRRALALNPGSSEIRNQYAQLLNAVGASDAMLQQERSAISLDPLAPNPRYMLGFELVIQHRYPEAAAEFEKVLEQTPDYASARFHLALTNLYEGHDDEALKIGRAAALQAGQDPATIEVLLRACKNPALRPEALKRVVGIDRVQIAKLDDLSRAFWYSQLGAGDQALASLQTWVRTAPVGQRFNGVRWLRLPTFDPIRDDPRFKAALAKLGLPYRPDTAATR
;
A
#
# COMPACT_ATOMS: atom_id res chain seq x y z
N MET A 1 28.85 -2.39 -68.54
CA MET A 1 27.90 -3.12 -67.69
C MET A 1 28.64 -3.49 -66.40
N ILE A 2 28.61 -2.57 -65.39
CA ILE A 2 29.36 -2.73 -64.14
C ILE A 2 28.41 -3.47 -63.18
N MET A 3 28.76 -4.75 -62.90
CA MET A 3 28.09 -5.57 -61.91
C MET A 3 28.25 -4.92 -60.52
N ARG A 4 27.16 -4.41 -59.95
CA ARG A 4 27.11 -4.05 -58.51
C ARG A 4 27.16 -5.34 -57.69
N THR A 5 28.33 -5.71 -57.22
CA THR A 5 28.46 -6.73 -56.18
C THR A 5 27.76 -6.21 -54.92
N SER A 6 26.87 -7.00 -54.35
CA SER A 6 26.17 -6.58 -53.13
C SER A 6 27.18 -6.45 -51.98
N ILE A 7 27.08 -5.38 -51.20
CA ILE A 7 27.93 -5.10 -50.03
C ILE A 7 28.06 -6.33 -49.10
N LEU A 8 26.98 -7.10 -48.98
CA LEU A 8 26.92 -8.35 -48.21
C LEU A 8 27.84 -9.45 -48.76
N ALA A 9 27.95 -9.55 -50.12
CA ALA A 9 28.84 -10.52 -50.75
C ALA A 9 30.32 -10.17 -50.51
N GLU A 10 30.64 -8.88 -50.50
CA GLU A 10 31.97 -8.35 -50.22
C GLU A 10 32.38 -8.53 -48.75
N LEU A 11 31.48 -8.23 -47.78
CA LEU A 11 31.65 -8.48 -46.35
C LEU A 11 31.91 -9.95 -46.03
N LYS A 12 31.22 -10.85 -46.76
CA LYS A 12 31.39 -12.30 -46.61
C LYS A 12 32.70 -12.77 -47.22
N ARG A 13 33.11 -12.21 -48.36
CA ARG A 13 34.39 -12.50 -49.02
C ARG A 13 35.59 -12.12 -48.16
N ARG A 14 35.52 -11.00 -47.45
CA ARG A 14 36.61 -10.45 -46.61
C ARG A 14 36.61 -10.97 -45.17
N ASN A 15 35.81 -11.98 -44.82
CA ASN A 15 35.68 -12.54 -43.46
C ASN A 15 35.28 -11.54 -42.37
N VAL A 16 34.85 -10.32 -42.72
CA VAL A 16 34.50 -9.25 -41.77
C VAL A 16 33.35 -9.67 -40.84
N LEU A 17 32.36 -10.39 -41.35
CA LEU A 17 31.25 -10.91 -40.54
C LEU A 17 31.76 -11.89 -39.46
N ARG A 18 32.73 -12.77 -39.79
CA ARG A 18 33.30 -13.70 -38.82
C ARG A 18 34.15 -12.99 -37.77
N ALA A 19 34.90 -11.96 -38.15
CA ALA A 19 35.63 -11.11 -37.22
C ALA A 19 34.70 -10.36 -36.27
N GLY A 20 33.56 -9.88 -36.73
CA GLY A 20 32.51 -9.25 -35.91
C GLY A 20 31.90 -10.20 -34.88
N VAL A 21 31.57 -11.43 -35.28
CA VAL A 21 31.05 -12.47 -34.37
C VAL A 21 32.09 -12.86 -33.31
N LEU A 22 33.38 -12.98 -33.70
CA LEU A 22 34.46 -13.28 -32.76
C LEU A 22 34.63 -12.15 -31.72
N TYR A 23 34.59 -10.89 -32.18
CA TYR A 23 34.65 -9.73 -31.27
C TYR A 23 33.49 -9.72 -30.27
N ALA A 24 32.26 -9.88 -30.75
CA ALA A 24 31.07 -9.90 -29.90
C ALA A 24 31.10 -11.03 -28.87
N GLY A 25 31.56 -12.25 -29.29
CA GLY A 25 31.73 -13.39 -28.39
C GLY A 25 32.81 -13.16 -27.32
N ALA A 26 33.95 -12.57 -27.71
CA ALA A 26 35.03 -12.25 -26.78
C ALA A 26 34.63 -11.17 -25.78
N VAL A 27 33.97 -10.08 -26.24
CA VAL A 27 33.44 -9.02 -25.37
C VAL A 27 32.43 -9.57 -24.38
N TRP A 28 31.53 -10.43 -24.84
CA TRP A 28 30.52 -11.05 -23.97
C TRP A 28 31.18 -11.94 -22.91
N ALA A 29 32.15 -12.80 -23.27
CA ALA A 29 32.86 -13.66 -22.33
C ALA A 29 33.65 -12.85 -21.28
N LEU A 30 34.30 -11.74 -21.71
CA LEU A 30 35.04 -10.87 -20.81
C LEU A 30 34.08 -10.09 -19.88
N ALA A 31 32.95 -9.61 -20.39
CA ALA A 31 31.94 -8.94 -19.58
C ALA A 31 31.37 -9.85 -18.48
N GLN A 32 31.12 -11.13 -18.81
CA GLN A 32 30.71 -12.14 -17.83
C GLN A 32 31.81 -12.40 -16.79
N GLY A 33 33.05 -12.51 -17.22
CA GLY A 33 34.20 -12.67 -16.30
C GLY A 33 34.37 -11.48 -15.35
N ILE A 34 34.25 -10.26 -15.85
CA ILE A 34 34.28 -9.03 -15.03
C ILE A 34 33.12 -9.02 -14.05
N ALA A 35 31.87 -9.30 -14.49
CA ALA A 35 30.69 -9.30 -13.64
C ALA A 35 30.78 -10.32 -12.49
N GLN A 36 31.48 -11.45 -12.72
CA GLN A 36 31.70 -12.49 -11.70
C GLN A 36 32.83 -12.16 -10.73
N LEU A 37 33.93 -11.59 -11.24
CA LEU A 37 35.12 -11.32 -10.42
C LEU A 37 35.05 -9.97 -9.67
N ALA A 38 34.31 -8.97 -10.20
CA ALA A 38 34.19 -7.66 -9.61
C ALA A 38 33.71 -7.68 -8.14
N PRO A 39 32.66 -8.44 -7.77
CA PRO A 39 32.21 -8.55 -6.38
C PRO A 39 33.28 -9.20 -5.47
N VAL A 40 34.03 -10.17 -5.98
CA VAL A 40 35.07 -10.92 -5.21
C VAL A 40 36.25 -10.03 -4.83
N VAL A 41 36.59 -9.07 -5.70
CA VAL A 41 37.71 -8.13 -5.47
C VAL A 41 37.25 -6.76 -4.96
N GLY A 42 35.95 -6.60 -4.65
CA GLY A 42 35.39 -5.35 -4.18
C GLY A 42 35.39 -4.22 -5.22
N ALA A 43 35.39 -4.58 -6.51
CA ALA A 43 35.42 -3.58 -7.59
C ALA A 43 34.04 -2.93 -7.80
N PRO A 44 33.99 -1.59 -8.00
CA PRO A 44 32.72 -0.88 -8.17
C PRO A 44 31.95 -1.32 -9.43
N GLU A 45 30.62 -1.33 -9.40
CA GLU A 45 29.74 -1.74 -10.52
C GLU A 45 29.94 -0.94 -11.82
N TRP A 46 30.44 0.29 -11.74
CA TRP A 46 30.68 1.12 -12.92
C TRP A 46 31.72 0.55 -13.87
N ILE A 47 32.63 -0.33 -13.40
CA ILE A 47 33.67 -0.95 -14.22
C ILE A 47 33.06 -1.78 -15.36
N THR A 48 32.05 -2.61 -15.06
CA THR A 48 31.35 -3.43 -16.07
C THR A 48 30.63 -2.55 -17.09
N ARG A 49 30.01 -1.45 -16.64
CA ARG A 49 29.30 -0.49 -17.51
C ARG A 49 30.26 0.22 -18.47
N TRP A 50 31.39 0.72 -17.97
CA TRP A 50 32.37 1.39 -18.80
C TRP A 50 33.12 0.43 -19.73
N PHE A 51 33.34 -0.83 -19.32
CA PHE A 51 33.87 -1.87 -20.21
C PHE A 51 32.96 -2.11 -21.43
N LEU A 52 31.66 -2.23 -21.22
CA LEU A 52 30.69 -2.39 -22.31
C LEU A 52 30.63 -1.16 -23.24
N VAL A 53 30.70 0.05 -22.68
CA VAL A 53 30.78 1.29 -23.48
C VAL A 53 32.05 1.33 -24.32
N ALA A 54 33.19 1.01 -23.72
CA ALA A 54 34.49 0.95 -24.45
C ALA A 54 34.48 -0.12 -25.55
N ALA A 55 33.87 -1.28 -25.28
CA ALA A 55 33.72 -2.34 -26.28
C ALA A 55 32.77 -1.91 -27.43
N ALA A 56 31.66 -1.22 -27.12
CA ALA A 56 30.77 -0.71 -28.15
C ALA A 56 31.45 0.33 -29.05
N VAL A 57 32.25 1.22 -28.47
CA VAL A 57 33.06 2.20 -29.22
C VAL A 57 34.18 1.51 -30.02
N GLY A 58 34.80 0.46 -29.49
CA GLY A 58 35.85 -0.30 -30.16
C GLY A 58 35.37 -1.14 -31.36
N PHE A 59 34.08 -1.51 -31.37
CA PHE A 59 33.52 -2.37 -32.43
C PHE A 59 33.66 -1.82 -33.85
N PRO A 60 33.31 -0.55 -34.14
CA PRO A 60 33.54 0.02 -35.48
C PRO A 60 34.98 0.02 -35.91
N PHE A 61 35.92 0.31 -34.99
CA PHE A 61 37.36 0.26 -35.29
C PHE A 61 37.81 -1.15 -35.62
N TRP A 62 37.30 -2.17 -34.90
CA TRP A 62 37.60 -3.58 -35.18
C TRP A 62 37.09 -4.01 -36.55
N ILE A 63 35.87 -3.60 -36.92
CA ILE A 63 35.30 -3.87 -38.25
C ILE A 63 36.09 -3.19 -39.34
N ALA A 64 36.51 -1.92 -39.14
CA ALA A 64 37.39 -1.21 -40.09
C ALA A 64 38.75 -1.91 -40.24
N PHE A 65 39.35 -2.35 -39.12
CA PHE A 65 40.60 -3.10 -39.15
C PHE A 65 40.44 -4.40 -39.94
N ALA A 66 39.38 -5.19 -39.66
CA ALA A 66 39.07 -6.44 -40.37
C ALA A 66 38.74 -6.22 -41.86
N TRP A 67 38.36 -5.00 -42.27
CA TRP A 67 38.12 -4.62 -43.66
C TRP A 67 39.45 -4.33 -44.43
N PHE A 68 40.46 -3.74 -43.78
CA PHE A 68 41.70 -3.28 -44.42
C PHE A 68 42.84 -4.27 -44.31
N TYR A 69 42.85 -5.21 -43.35
CA TYR A 69 43.94 -6.14 -43.08
C TYR A 69 43.47 -7.59 -43.05
N GLU A 70 44.25 -8.46 -43.69
CA GLU A 70 44.08 -9.92 -43.65
C GLU A 70 45.26 -10.59 -42.92
N LEU A 71 44.96 -11.55 -42.03
CA LEU A 71 45.92 -12.33 -41.30
C LEU A 71 46.43 -13.45 -42.23
N THR A 72 47.66 -13.36 -42.70
CA THR A 72 48.33 -14.39 -43.50
C THR A 72 49.31 -15.19 -42.64
N PRO A 73 49.80 -16.40 -43.09
CA PRO A 73 50.81 -17.15 -42.38
C PRO A 73 52.16 -16.42 -42.22
N GLN A 74 52.38 -15.35 -42.99
CA GLN A 74 53.56 -14.50 -42.95
C GLN A 74 53.35 -13.20 -42.17
N GLY A 75 52.20 -13.02 -41.52
CA GLY A 75 51.87 -11.84 -40.72
C GLY A 75 50.68 -11.02 -41.28
N LEU A 76 50.45 -9.83 -40.69
CA LEU A 76 49.43 -8.86 -41.13
C LEU A 76 49.86 -8.21 -42.45
N LYS A 77 49.07 -8.38 -43.53
CA LYS A 77 49.25 -7.71 -44.82
C LYS A 77 48.02 -6.88 -45.19
N ARG A 78 48.24 -5.77 -45.93
CA ARG A 78 47.12 -5.02 -46.51
C ARG A 78 46.50 -5.79 -47.65
N GLU A 79 45.18 -5.81 -47.76
CA GLU A 79 44.47 -6.56 -48.80
C GLU A 79 44.86 -6.11 -50.22
N SER A 80 45.26 -4.83 -50.39
CA SER A 80 45.77 -4.32 -51.67
C SER A 80 47.08 -4.94 -52.15
N GLU A 81 47.78 -5.71 -51.29
CA GLU A 81 49.06 -6.33 -51.57
C GLU A 81 48.96 -7.86 -51.84
N ILE A 82 47.70 -8.40 -51.83
CA ILE A 82 47.43 -9.81 -52.01
C ILE A 82 46.86 -10.04 -53.41
N ALA A 83 47.56 -10.87 -54.25
CA ALA A 83 47.09 -11.25 -55.58
C ALA A 83 45.81 -12.11 -55.46
N PRO A 84 44.83 -12.02 -56.41
CA PRO A 84 43.55 -12.73 -56.34
C PRO A 84 43.65 -14.27 -56.23
N ASP A 85 44.72 -14.86 -56.72
CA ASP A 85 44.97 -16.31 -56.68
C ASP A 85 45.67 -16.80 -55.37
N ASP A 86 46.23 -15.88 -54.57
CA ASP A 86 46.94 -16.19 -53.31
C ASP A 86 46.06 -15.97 -52.07
N SER A 87 44.80 -15.65 -52.22
CA SER A 87 43.89 -15.41 -51.09
C SER A 87 43.62 -16.71 -50.33
N ILE A 88 44.15 -16.77 -49.11
CA ILE A 88 43.98 -17.88 -48.16
C ILE A 88 42.67 -17.74 -47.37
N ALA A 89 41.71 -16.92 -47.82
CA ALA A 89 40.44 -16.61 -47.15
C ALA A 89 39.67 -17.88 -46.70
N ARG A 90 39.76 -18.98 -47.49
CA ARG A 90 39.15 -20.27 -47.13
C ARG A 90 39.87 -21.00 -45.97
N SER A 91 41.20 -20.89 -45.85
CA SER A 91 41.95 -21.55 -44.77
C SER A 91 41.91 -20.72 -43.48
N THR A 92 41.99 -19.40 -43.57
CA THR A 92 41.86 -18.45 -42.46
C THR A 92 40.41 -18.48 -41.91
N GLY A 93 39.39 -18.60 -42.79
CA GLY A 93 38.02 -18.79 -42.36
C GLY A 93 37.79 -20.03 -41.48
N ARG A 94 38.38 -21.18 -41.85
CA ARG A 94 38.31 -22.42 -41.04
C ARG A 94 39.05 -22.31 -39.70
N LYS A 95 40.13 -21.54 -39.62
CA LYS A 95 40.82 -21.27 -38.34
C LYS A 95 40.00 -20.35 -37.45
N LEU A 96 39.39 -19.30 -38.01
CA LEU A 96 38.50 -18.40 -37.30
C LEU A 96 37.24 -19.15 -36.77
N ASP A 97 36.66 -20.03 -37.58
CA ASP A 97 35.54 -20.87 -37.16
C ASP A 97 35.88 -21.75 -35.95
N LYS A 98 37.11 -22.32 -35.94
CA LYS A 98 37.60 -23.10 -34.80
C LYS A 98 37.79 -22.24 -33.54
N TRP A 99 38.28 -21.01 -33.67
CA TRP A 99 38.41 -20.07 -32.57
C TRP A 99 37.06 -19.59 -32.07
N ILE A 100 36.10 -19.32 -32.95
CA ILE A 100 34.71 -18.98 -32.58
C ILE A 100 34.08 -20.13 -31.79
N ILE A 101 34.23 -21.38 -32.27
CA ILE A 101 33.73 -22.57 -31.58
C ILE A 101 34.41 -22.74 -30.22
N ALA A 102 35.73 -22.51 -30.12
CA ALA A 102 36.47 -22.61 -28.87
C ALA A 102 36.01 -21.54 -27.84
N VAL A 103 35.81 -20.29 -28.28
CA VAL A 103 35.30 -19.20 -27.41
C VAL A 103 33.87 -19.46 -26.97
N LEU A 104 33.02 -19.94 -27.86
CA LEU A 104 31.64 -20.31 -27.52
C LEU A 104 31.60 -21.53 -26.58
N ALA A 105 32.42 -22.54 -26.81
CA ALA A 105 32.54 -23.70 -25.92
C ALA A 105 33.04 -23.28 -24.53
N LEU A 106 34.04 -22.40 -24.45
CA LEU A 106 34.54 -21.85 -23.20
C LEU A 106 33.44 -21.04 -22.50
N ALA A 107 32.67 -20.24 -23.21
CA ALA A 107 31.56 -19.49 -22.68
C ALA A 107 30.46 -20.41 -22.11
N VAL A 108 30.13 -21.50 -22.81
CA VAL A 108 29.19 -22.53 -22.33
C VAL A 108 29.73 -23.27 -21.10
N VAL A 109 31.01 -23.62 -21.08
CA VAL A 109 31.65 -24.22 -19.90
C VAL A 109 31.62 -23.27 -18.72
N LEU A 110 31.91 -21.98 -18.92
CA LEU A 110 31.81 -20.95 -17.87
C LEU A 110 30.37 -20.77 -17.35
N LEU A 111 29.36 -20.81 -18.23
CA LEU A 111 27.95 -20.78 -17.83
C LEU A 111 27.55 -22.02 -17.01
N ILE A 112 27.97 -23.21 -17.47
CA ILE A 112 27.68 -24.46 -16.76
C ILE A 112 28.43 -24.48 -15.41
N THR A 113 29.68 -24.04 -15.38
CA THR A 113 30.48 -23.96 -14.15
C THR A 113 29.86 -22.92 -13.20
N ASN A 114 29.35 -21.79 -13.72
CA ASN A 114 28.65 -20.78 -12.94
C ASN A 114 27.35 -21.34 -12.32
N GLN A 115 26.54 -22.08 -13.09
CA GLN A 115 25.35 -22.74 -12.53
C GLN A 115 25.69 -23.79 -11.47
N PHE A 116 26.75 -24.60 -11.70
CA PHE A 116 27.11 -25.68 -10.77
C PHE A 116 27.99 -25.27 -9.58
N VAL A 117 28.78 -24.21 -9.68
CA VAL A 117 29.69 -23.75 -8.61
C VAL A 117 29.01 -22.71 -7.73
N LEU A 118 28.16 -21.82 -8.29
CA LEU A 118 27.34 -20.92 -7.49
C LEU A 118 26.24 -21.67 -6.75
N ASP A 119 25.59 -22.67 -7.35
CA ASP A 119 24.66 -23.56 -6.65
C ASP A 119 25.35 -24.37 -5.52
N ARG A 120 26.63 -24.69 -5.63
CA ARG A 120 27.36 -25.37 -4.56
C ARG A 120 27.96 -24.44 -3.50
N SER A 121 28.35 -23.22 -3.84
CA SER A 121 28.95 -22.28 -2.88
C SER A 121 27.88 -21.44 -2.14
N ALA A 122 26.74 -21.18 -2.77
CA ALA A 122 25.57 -20.61 -2.12
C ALA A 122 24.83 -21.63 -1.23
N SER A 123 24.89 -22.94 -1.58
CA SER A 123 24.19 -24.00 -0.85
C SER A 123 24.83 -24.40 0.49
N GLY A 124 26.02 -23.94 0.81
CA GLY A 124 26.75 -24.43 1.99
C GLY A 124 26.71 -23.53 3.22
N HIS A 125 26.63 -22.20 3.10
CA HIS A 125 26.74 -21.31 4.28
C HIS A 125 25.84 -20.07 4.26
N ALA A 126 25.38 -19.58 3.11
CA ALA A 126 24.39 -18.48 3.04
C ALA A 126 22.97 -19.04 3.08
N GLN A 127 22.72 -20.11 2.31
CA GLN A 127 21.39 -20.73 2.25
C GLN A 127 20.96 -21.37 3.57
N SER A 128 21.88 -21.83 4.43
CA SER A 128 21.52 -22.29 5.79
C SER A 128 21.17 -21.13 6.72
N ARG A 129 21.83 -19.97 6.61
CA ARG A 129 21.49 -18.79 7.41
C ARG A 129 20.24 -18.08 6.93
N ASP A 130 20.07 -17.94 5.61
CA ASP A 130 18.86 -17.34 5.04
C ASP A 130 17.68 -18.29 5.18
N THR A 131 17.87 -19.60 5.02
CA THR A 131 16.82 -20.62 5.24
C THR A 131 16.49 -20.75 6.73
N GLU A 132 17.47 -20.67 7.64
CA GLU A 132 17.21 -20.62 9.08
C GLU A 132 16.59 -19.29 9.51
N ALA A 133 17.00 -18.15 8.95
CA ALA A 133 16.37 -16.84 9.20
C ALA A 133 14.96 -16.77 8.62
N ILE A 134 14.76 -17.24 7.40
CA ILE A 134 13.45 -17.38 6.76
C ILE A 134 12.58 -18.41 7.51
N ALA A 135 13.15 -19.54 7.91
CA ALA A 135 12.45 -20.54 8.72
C ALA A 135 12.14 -20.02 10.13
N ALA A 136 13.01 -19.20 10.72
CA ALA A 136 12.77 -18.55 12.01
C ALA A 136 11.75 -17.42 11.92
N ASP A 137 11.69 -16.68 10.82
CA ASP A 137 10.65 -15.69 10.55
C ASP A 137 9.33 -16.33 10.15
N LEU A 138 9.35 -17.39 9.33
CA LEU A 138 8.17 -18.20 9.03
C LEU A 138 7.62 -18.96 10.24
N ALA A 139 8.48 -19.27 11.24
CA ALA A 139 8.03 -19.82 12.52
C ALA A 139 7.29 -18.80 13.38
N LYS A 140 7.40 -17.50 13.08
CA LYS A 140 6.65 -16.41 13.73
C LYS A 140 5.29 -16.18 13.09
N VAL A 141 5.08 -16.60 11.82
CA VAL A 141 3.80 -16.43 11.12
C VAL A 141 2.74 -17.26 11.83
N PRO A 142 1.63 -16.66 12.26
CA PRO A 142 0.57 -17.40 12.93
C PRO A 142 0.04 -18.51 12.04
N ALA A 143 0.13 -19.75 12.50
CA ALA A 143 -0.30 -20.94 11.73
C ALA A 143 -1.79 -20.88 11.31
N LYS A 144 -2.61 -20.10 12.03
CA LYS A 144 -4.01 -19.82 11.73
C LYS A 144 -4.14 -18.40 11.19
N SER A 145 -3.62 -18.18 9.98
CA SER A 145 -3.67 -16.90 9.30
C SER A 145 -3.95 -17.07 7.81
N ILE A 146 -4.72 -16.14 7.24
CA ILE A 146 -5.18 -16.20 5.86
C ILE A 146 -5.24 -14.81 5.24
N ALA A 147 -4.90 -14.72 3.96
CA ALA A 147 -5.28 -13.60 3.09
C ALA A 147 -6.28 -14.08 2.04
N VAL A 148 -7.34 -13.32 1.83
CA VAL A 148 -8.30 -13.54 0.74
C VAL A 148 -7.94 -12.56 -0.39
N LEU A 149 -7.33 -13.07 -1.45
CA LEU A 149 -6.98 -12.24 -2.60
C LEU A 149 -8.22 -11.96 -3.46
N PRO A 150 -8.26 -10.80 -4.15
CA PRO A 150 -9.35 -10.46 -5.04
C PRO A 150 -9.60 -11.55 -6.08
N PHE A 151 -10.81 -12.07 -6.11
CA PHE A 151 -11.20 -13.10 -7.08
C PHE A 151 -11.20 -12.52 -8.50
N VAL A 152 -10.66 -13.29 -9.43
CA VAL A 152 -10.53 -12.88 -10.83
C VAL A 152 -11.91 -12.90 -11.51
N ASN A 153 -12.30 -11.80 -12.16
CA ASN A 153 -13.49 -11.76 -12.97
C ASN A 153 -13.29 -12.51 -14.30
N MET A 154 -13.94 -13.65 -14.43
CA MET A 154 -13.92 -14.49 -15.63
C MET A 154 -15.20 -14.36 -16.48
N SER A 155 -16.03 -13.33 -16.23
CA SER A 155 -17.30 -13.10 -16.93
C SER A 155 -17.15 -12.49 -18.32
N GLY A 156 -15.94 -12.08 -18.72
CA GLY A 156 -15.68 -11.44 -20.01
C GLY A 156 -16.12 -9.97 -20.13
N ASP A 157 -16.78 -9.41 -19.10
CA ASP A 157 -17.17 -7.99 -19.02
C ASP A 157 -16.55 -7.35 -17.78
N PRO A 158 -15.64 -6.35 -17.94
CA PRO A 158 -15.03 -5.63 -16.82
C PRO A 158 -16.05 -4.94 -15.89
N LYS A 159 -17.27 -4.69 -16.40
CA LYS A 159 -18.34 -4.13 -15.56
C LYS A 159 -18.78 -5.07 -14.43
N ASN A 160 -18.37 -6.33 -14.42
CA ASN A 160 -18.63 -7.28 -13.34
C ASN A 160 -17.49 -7.36 -12.31
N ASP A 161 -16.44 -6.55 -12.41
CA ASP A 161 -15.33 -6.56 -11.43
C ASP A 161 -15.81 -6.28 -10.01
N TYR A 162 -16.76 -5.34 -9.83
CA TYR A 162 -17.36 -5.05 -8.54
C TYR A 162 -18.00 -6.28 -7.88
N PHE A 163 -18.52 -7.21 -8.68
CA PHE A 163 -19.18 -8.41 -8.19
C PHE A 163 -18.15 -9.41 -7.63
N SER A 164 -17.05 -9.62 -8.35
CA SER A 164 -15.94 -10.46 -7.88
C SER A 164 -15.26 -9.87 -6.65
N ASP A 165 -15.04 -8.56 -6.64
CA ASP A 165 -14.49 -7.82 -5.50
C ASP A 165 -15.40 -7.92 -4.28
N GLY A 166 -16.72 -7.76 -4.49
CA GLY A 166 -17.71 -7.82 -3.42
C GLY A 166 -17.79 -9.20 -2.78
N ILE A 167 -17.83 -10.28 -3.57
CA ILE A 167 -17.80 -11.66 -3.04
C ILE A 167 -16.51 -11.88 -2.24
N THR A 168 -15.37 -11.40 -2.72
CA THR A 168 -14.10 -11.48 -1.99
C THR A 168 -14.21 -10.79 -0.62
N GLU A 169 -14.81 -9.61 -0.58
CA GLU A 169 -14.99 -8.81 0.64
C GLU A 169 -15.95 -9.50 1.63
N GLU A 170 -17.06 -10.06 1.16
CA GLU A 170 -18.01 -10.80 2.01
C GLU A 170 -17.36 -12.04 2.65
N ILE A 171 -16.57 -12.82 1.88
CA ILE A 171 -15.82 -13.95 2.41
C ILE A 171 -14.77 -13.48 3.44
N LEU A 172 -14.05 -12.38 3.15
CA LEU A 172 -13.09 -11.80 4.07
C LEU A 172 -13.74 -11.36 5.37
N ASN A 173 -14.89 -10.67 5.31
CA ASN A 173 -15.64 -10.20 6.46
C ASN A 173 -16.17 -11.39 7.30
N ALA A 174 -16.69 -12.43 6.66
CA ALA A 174 -17.12 -13.64 7.34
C ALA A 174 -15.98 -14.33 8.11
N LEU A 175 -14.79 -14.43 7.47
CA LEU A 175 -13.60 -15.01 8.10
C LEU A 175 -13.05 -14.14 9.23
N ALA A 176 -13.14 -12.81 9.13
CA ALA A 176 -12.69 -11.88 10.16
C ALA A 176 -13.49 -11.99 11.48
N GLN A 177 -14.70 -12.55 11.42
CA GLN A 177 -15.52 -12.86 12.61
C GLN A 177 -15.09 -14.16 13.31
N VAL A 178 -14.25 -14.99 12.67
CA VAL A 178 -13.81 -16.27 13.22
C VAL A 178 -12.75 -16.05 14.30
N PRO A 179 -13.01 -16.42 15.58
CA PRO A 179 -12.04 -16.19 16.67
C PRO A 179 -10.73 -16.91 16.43
N LYS A 180 -9.63 -16.26 16.78
CA LYS A 180 -8.26 -16.81 16.67
C LYS A 180 -7.80 -17.08 15.23
N LEU A 181 -8.54 -16.66 14.21
CA LEU A 181 -8.09 -16.61 12.83
C LEU A 181 -7.57 -15.20 12.55
N LYS A 182 -6.30 -15.07 12.17
CA LYS A 182 -5.74 -13.81 11.68
C LYS A 182 -6.10 -13.70 10.20
N VAL A 183 -6.90 -12.72 9.83
CA VAL A 183 -7.30 -12.46 8.44
C VAL A 183 -6.63 -11.18 7.98
N ALA A 184 -5.88 -11.23 6.88
CA ALA A 184 -5.32 -10.03 6.27
C ALA A 184 -6.46 -9.14 5.76
N ALA A 185 -6.38 -7.85 6.07
CA ALA A 185 -7.45 -6.93 5.74
C ALA A 185 -7.52 -6.61 4.23
N ARG A 186 -8.67 -6.08 3.82
CA ARG A 186 -8.99 -5.77 2.43
C ARG A 186 -7.91 -4.93 1.75
N THR A 187 -7.45 -3.84 2.38
CA THR A 187 -6.49 -2.90 1.76
C THR A 187 -5.22 -3.62 1.33
N SER A 188 -4.65 -4.43 2.22
CA SER A 188 -3.44 -5.20 1.93
C SER A 188 -3.67 -6.31 0.93
N ALA A 189 -4.78 -7.04 1.01
CA ALA A 189 -5.11 -8.11 0.07
C ALA A 189 -5.34 -7.57 -1.35
N PHE A 190 -6.08 -6.45 -1.47
CA PHE A 190 -6.39 -5.82 -2.76
C PHE A 190 -5.19 -5.08 -3.40
N ALA A 191 -4.12 -4.83 -2.66
CA ALA A 191 -2.87 -4.34 -3.23
C ALA A 191 -2.24 -5.32 -4.24
N PHE A 192 -2.65 -6.58 -4.22
CA PHE A 192 -2.23 -7.63 -5.15
C PHE A 192 -3.21 -7.83 -6.33
N LYS A 193 -4.29 -7.07 -6.43
CA LYS A 193 -5.25 -7.19 -7.54
C LYS A 193 -4.58 -7.00 -8.89
N GLY A 194 -4.73 -8.00 -9.78
CA GLY A 194 -4.18 -7.97 -11.14
C GLY A 194 -2.65 -8.13 -11.21
N LYS A 195 -1.98 -8.50 -10.11
CA LYS A 195 -0.54 -8.76 -10.08
C LYS A 195 -0.29 -10.26 -10.09
N GLU A 196 0.62 -10.71 -10.95
CA GLU A 196 1.13 -12.09 -10.96
C GLU A 196 2.33 -12.17 -9.98
N GLU A 197 2.06 -12.23 -8.69
CA GLU A 197 3.08 -12.34 -7.64
C GLU A 197 3.17 -13.78 -7.13
N ASP A 198 4.39 -14.20 -6.74
CA ASP A 198 4.57 -15.49 -6.05
C ASP A 198 3.83 -15.46 -4.71
N LEU A 199 2.95 -16.44 -4.49
CA LEU A 199 2.15 -16.53 -3.27
C LEU A 199 2.99 -16.67 -1.99
N ARG A 200 4.24 -17.12 -2.10
CA ARG A 200 5.19 -17.12 -0.98
C ARG A 200 5.52 -15.68 -0.56
N LYS A 201 5.79 -14.82 -1.54
CA LYS A 201 6.05 -13.40 -1.30
C LYS A 201 4.79 -12.69 -0.77
N VAL A 202 3.61 -13.03 -1.29
CA VAL A 202 2.34 -12.55 -0.74
C VAL A 202 2.21 -12.94 0.72
N GLY A 203 2.48 -14.20 1.07
CA GLY A 203 2.45 -14.71 2.44
C GLY A 203 3.43 -13.98 3.37
N GLU A 204 4.63 -13.67 2.90
CA GLU A 204 5.66 -12.92 3.63
C GLU A 204 5.21 -11.47 3.87
N VAL A 205 4.76 -10.75 2.82
CA VAL A 205 4.33 -9.35 2.91
C VAL A 205 3.10 -9.18 3.81
N LEU A 206 2.14 -10.12 3.75
CA LEU A 206 0.90 -10.07 4.52
C LEU A 206 1.01 -10.77 5.89
N ASP A 207 2.15 -11.42 6.17
CA ASP A 207 2.39 -12.21 7.38
C ASP A 207 1.28 -13.24 7.60
N VAL A 208 0.98 -14.05 6.55
CA VAL A 208 -0.05 -15.10 6.57
C VAL A 208 0.50 -16.44 6.11
N ALA A 209 0.03 -17.51 6.75
CA ALA A 209 0.40 -18.90 6.43
C ALA A 209 -0.36 -19.45 5.22
N THR A 210 -1.54 -18.90 4.92
CA THR A 210 -2.39 -19.38 3.82
C THR A 210 -2.95 -18.24 3.01
N VAL A 211 -3.22 -18.51 1.73
CA VAL A 211 -3.89 -17.59 0.81
C VAL A 211 -5.10 -18.29 0.21
N LEU A 212 -6.23 -17.60 0.19
CA LEU A 212 -7.39 -17.96 -0.60
C LEU A 212 -7.34 -17.13 -1.89
N GLU A 213 -7.33 -17.80 -3.03
CA GLU A 213 -7.50 -17.18 -4.34
C GLU A 213 -8.67 -17.84 -5.09
N GLY A 214 -9.15 -17.18 -6.12
CA GLY A 214 -10.24 -17.76 -6.88
C GLY A 214 -10.66 -16.93 -8.08
N SER A 215 -11.74 -17.36 -8.70
CA SER A 215 -12.35 -16.67 -9.83
C SER A 215 -13.87 -16.71 -9.73
N VAL A 216 -14.49 -15.67 -10.30
CA VAL A 216 -15.96 -15.56 -10.41
C VAL A 216 -16.32 -15.39 -11.87
N GLN A 217 -17.23 -16.22 -12.35
CA GLN A 217 -17.83 -16.11 -13.67
C GLN A 217 -19.34 -15.93 -13.53
N ARG A 218 -19.86 -14.80 -13.96
CA ARG A 218 -21.31 -14.51 -13.96
C ARG A 218 -21.85 -14.53 -15.38
N SER A 219 -22.98 -15.23 -15.57
CA SER A 219 -23.72 -15.27 -16.82
C SER A 219 -25.22 -15.16 -16.52
N GLY A 220 -25.77 -13.95 -16.63
CA GLY A 220 -27.14 -13.66 -16.21
C GLY A 220 -27.34 -13.91 -14.71
N ASP A 221 -28.22 -14.86 -14.38
CA ASP A 221 -28.52 -15.26 -12.99
C ASP A 221 -27.68 -16.46 -12.50
N GLU A 222 -26.80 -16.99 -13.34
CA GLU A 222 -25.90 -18.08 -12.97
C GLU A 222 -24.52 -17.53 -12.59
N VAL A 223 -23.97 -18.06 -11.51
CA VAL A 223 -22.66 -17.72 -10.98
C VAL A 223 -21.85 -18.98 -10.75
N ARG A 224 -20.63 -18.98 -11.28
CA ARG A 224 -19.62 -19.98 -11.02
C ARG A 224 -18.50 -19.37 -10.22
N ILE A 225 -18.21 -19.94 -9.05
CA ILE A 225 -17.09 -19.54 -8.20
C ILE A 225 -16.13 -20.72 -8.10
N THR A 226 -14.85 -20.46 -8.37
CA THR A 226 -13.77 -21.39 -8.05
C THR A 226 -12.96 -20.79 -6.92
N ALA A 227 -12.71 -21.54 -5.85
CA ALA A 227 -11.95 -21.11 -4.70
C ALA A 227 -10.86 -22.12 -4.38
N GLN A 228 -9.67 -21.65 -4.02
CA GLN A 228 -8.48 -22.46 -3.76
C GLN A 228 -7.74 -21.89 -2.55
N LEU A 229 -7.50 -22.75 -1.55
CA LEU A 229 -6.70 -22.43 -0.37
C LEU A 229 -5.29 -23.00 -0.55
N ILE A 230 -4.29 -22.17 -0.41
CA ILE A 230 -2.90 -22.49 -0.70
C ILE A 230 -2.03 -22.19 0.53
N ASP A 231 -1.12 -23.12 0.88
CA ASP A 231 -0.08 -22.89 1.89
C ASP A 231 1.02 -22.01 1.28
N THR A 232 1.26 -20.84 1.87
CA THR A 232 2.22 -19.84 1.34
C THR A 232 3.67 -20.29 1.41
N ARG A 233 4.03 -21.22 2.29
CA ARG A 233 5.41 -21.70 2.45
C ARG A 233 5.77 -22.71 1.37
N THR A 234 4.81 -23.55 1.00
CA THR A 234 5.03 -24.66 0.07
C THR A 234 4.52 -24.38 -1.33
N GLY A 235 3.51 -23.49 -1.46
CA GLY A 235 2.79 -23.23 -2.71
C GLY A 235 1.79 -24.35 -3.08
N TYR A 236 1.58 -25.34 -2.20
CA TYR A 236 0.63 -26.43 -2.49
C TYR A 236 -0.79 -26.09 -2.07
N HIS A 237 -1.74 -26.56 -2.88
CA HIS A 237 -3.17 -26.44 -2.58
C HIS A 237 -3.53 -27.32 -1.38
N LEU A 238 -4.10 -26.71 -0.36
CA LEU A 238 -4.68 -27.39 0.80
C LEU A 238 -6.12 -27.81 0.53
N TRP A 239 -6.81 -27.03 -0.33
CA TRP A 239 -8.18 -27.26 -0.71
C TRP A 239 -8.48 -26.51 -2.02
N SER A 240 -9.37 -27.08 -2.84
CA SER A 240 -9.88 -26.48 -4.07
C SER A 240 -11.29 -26.98 -4.33
N GLU A 241 -12.21 -26.07 -4.61
CA GLU A 241 -13.61 -26.43 -4.88
C GLU A 241 -14.24 -25.46 -5.89
N LYS A 242 -15.29 -25.94 -6.56
CA LYS A 242 -16.03 -25.21 -7.56
C LYS A 242 -17.52 -25.22 -7.23
N TYR A 243 -18.12 -24.06 -7.26
CA TYR A 243 -19.53 -23.84 -6.95
C TYR A 243 -20.24 -23.31 -8.18
N ASP A 244 -21.23 -24.06 -8.69
CA ASP A 244 -22.15 -23.62 -9.75
C ASP A 244 -23.50 -23.38 -9.08
N ARG A 245 -23.96 -22.15 -9.00
CA ARG A 245 -25.15 -21.73 -8.25
C ARG A 245 -25.91 -20.62 -8.99
N LYS A 246 -27.17 -20.42 -8.57
CA LYS A 246 -27.93 -19.24 -8.98
C LYS A 246 -27.59 -18.04 -8.08
N LEU A 247 -27.68 -16.85 -8.60
CA LEU A 247 -27.44 -15.60 -7.86
C LEU A 247 -28.27 -15.48 -6.57
N THR A 248 -29.49 -16.08 -6.57
CA THR A 248 -30.38 -16.14 -5.41
C THR A 248 -29.82 -16.96 -4.23
N SER A 249 -28.78 -17.75 -4.42
CA SER A 249 -28.14 -18.59 -3.41
C SER A 249 -26.68 -18.21 -3.16
N ILE A 250 -26.26 -17.00 -3.53
CA ILE A 250 -24.85 -16.57 -3.41
C ILE A 250 -24.37 -16.58 -1.96
N PHE A 251 -25.18 -16.13 -1.02
CA PHE A 251 -24.83 -16.12 0.41
C PHE A 251 -24.59 -17.54 0.98
N ALA A 252 -25.30 -18.55 0.47
CA ALA A 252 -25.03 -19.92 0.87
C ALA A 252 -23.65 -20.39 0.40
N VAL A 253 -23.18 -19.91 -0.76
CA VAL A 253 -21.84 -20.23 -1.27
C VAL A 253 -20.76 -19.53 -0.45
N GLU A 254 -20.96 -18.27 -0.11
CA GLU A 254 -20.03 -17.51 0.74
C GLU A 254 -19.89 -18.17 2.11
N ASP A 255 -20.99 -18.60 2.72
CA ASP A 255 -21.01 -19.35 3.98
C ASP A 255 -20.35 -20.74 3.84
N GLU A 256 -20.64 -21.48 2.77
CA GLU A 256 -20.02 -22.77 2.46
C GLU A 256 -18.48 -22.65 2.33
N ILE A 257 -17.99 -21.64 1.59
CA ILE A 257 -16.55 -21.37 1.42
C ILE A 257 -15.92 -21.01 2.76
N SER A 258 -16.52 -20.09 3.51
CA SER A 258 -15.98 -19.61 4.79
C SER A 258 -15.89 -20.73 5.83
N LYS A 259 -16.90 -21.62 5.89
CA LYS A 259 -16.89 -22.80 6.76
C LYS A 259 -15.82 -23.81 6.33
N ALA A 260 -15.73 -24.13 5.03
CA ALA A 260 -14.72 -25.06 4.53
C ALA A 260 -13.29 -24.59 4.87
N ILE A 261 -13.04 -23.28 4.80
CA ILE A 261 -11.76 -22.69 5.19
C ILE A 261 -11.53 -22.83 6.69
N ALA A 262 -12.51 -22.47 7.54
CA ALA A 262 -12.39 -22.59 8.98
C ALA A 262 -12.09 -24.05 9.40
N ASP A 263 -12.76 -25.02 8.80
CA ASP A 263 -12.52 -26.46 9.02
C ASP A 263 -11.10 -26.87 8.61
N LYS A 264 -10.64 -26.44 7.44
CA LYS A 264 -9.28 -26.74 6.95
C LYS A 264 -8.21 -26.14 7.85
N LEU A 265 -8.44 -24.95 8.38
CA LEU A 265 -7.53 -24.28 9.32
C LEU A 265 -7.71 -24.76 10.77
N ARG A 266 -8.63 -25.68 11.02
CA ARG A 266 -8.95 -26.22 12.36
C ARG A 266 -9.23 -25.12 13.38
N VAL A 267 -10.03 -24.15 12.98
CA VAL A 267 -10.48 -23.04 13.83
C VAL A 267 -11.89 -23.36 14.33
N GLN A 268 -12.11 -23.23 15.64
CA GLN A 268 -13.45 -23.39 16.19
C GLN A 268 -14.33 -22.19 15.85
N LEU A 269 -15.48 -22.42 15.25
CA LEU A 269 -16.49 -21.41 15.00
C LEU A 269 -17.21 -21.03 16.31
N VAL A 270 -17.51 -19.75 16.47
CA VAL A 270 -18.31 -19.26 17.63
C VAL A 270 -19.76 -19.73 17.48
N GLY A 271 -20.26 -20.44 18.48
CA GLY A 271 -21.67 -20.92 18.49
C GLY A 271 -21.90 -22.31 17.94
N GLY A 272 -20.82 -23.07 17.66
CA GLY A 272 -20.87 -24.46 17.15
C GLY A 272 -20.94 -24.54 15.62
N ASP A 273 -20.71 -25.76 15.10
CA ASP A 273 -20.53 -26.01 13.65
C ASP A 273 -21.73 -25.64 12.76
N ASN A 274 -22.90 -25.38 13.36
CA ASN A 274 -24.13 -25.10 12.61
C ASN A 274 -24.49 -23.60 12.50
N ARG A 275 -23.71 -22.67 13.06
CA ARG A 275 -24.00 -21.25 12.90
C ARG A 275 -23.49 -20.78 11.54
N ALA A 276 -24.36 -20.15 10.76
CA ALA A 276 -23.96 -19.49 9.52
C ALA A 276 -22.99 -18.34 9.82
N LEU A 277 -21.86 -18.28 9.12
CA LEU A 277 -20.90 -17.15 9.19
C LEU A 277 -21.40 -15.97 8.39
N VAL A 278 -22.17 -16.22 7.34
CA VAL A 278 -22.89 -15.21 6.55
C VAL A 278 -24.37 -15.30 6.90
N ALA A 279 -25.00 -14.16 7.16
CA ALA A 279 -26.41 -14.11 7.49
C ALA A 279 -27.26 -14.73 6.37
N GLN A 280 -27.95 -15.83 6.65
CA GLN A 280 -28.85 -16.53 5.70
C GLN A 280 -30.22 -15.82 5.57
N THR A 281 -30.27 -14.52 5.70
CA THR A 281 -31.48 -13.75 5.44
C THR A 281 -31.81 -13.85 3.96
N ARG A 282 -33.11 -14.00 3.64
CA ARG A 282 -33.55 -14.08 2.23
C ARG A 282 -33.48 -12.68 1.61
N ILE A 283 -32.28 -12.28 1.21
CA ILE A 283 -31.99 -10.96 0.63
C ILE A 283 -32.41 -10.96 -0.84
N ASP A 284 -33.03 -9.86 -1.29
CA ASP A 284 -33.34 -9.68 -2.73
C ASP A 284 -32.03 -9.58 -3.53
N PRO A 285 -31.83 -10.44 -4.55
CA PRO A 285 -30.58 -10.50 -5.31
C PRO A 285 -30.19 -9.17 -6.01
N ARG A 286 -31.20 -8.34 -6.37
CA ARG A 286 -30.94 -7.04 -6.97
C ARG A 286 -30.57 -5.99 -5.91
N ALA A 287 -31.12 -6.12 -4.69
CA ALA A 287 -30.67 -5.30 -3.57
C ALA A 287 -29.21 -5.60 -3.22
N HIS A 288 -28.84 -6.89 -3.25
CA HIS A 288 -27.45 -7.30 -3.03
C HIS A 288 -26.50 -6.80 -4.14
N ASP A 289 -26.88 -6.89 -5.42
CA ASP A 289 -26.08 -6.33 -6.53
C ASP A 289 -25.84 -4.81 -6.36
N LEU A 290 -26.87 -4.06 -5.95
CA LEU A 290 -26.75 -2.64 -5.64
C LEU A 290 -25.81 -2.37 -4.45
N TYR A 291 -25.89 -3.20 -3.42
CA TYR A 291 -25.01 -3.12 -2.24
C TYR A 291 -23.55 -3.36 -2.64
N LEU A 292 -23.22 -4.41 -3.41
CA LEU A 292 -21.84 -4.68 -3.84
C LEU A 292 -21.25 -3.56 -4.67
N ARG A 293 -22.04 -2.95 -5.56
CA ARG A 293 -21.63 -1.74 -6.31
C ARG A 293 -21.35 -0.57 -5.39
N ALA A 294 -22.17 -0.40 -4.37
CA ALA A 294 -22.00 0.68 -3.41
C ALA A 294 -20.75 0.50 -2.55
N ILE A 295 -20.44 -0.72 -2.11
CA ILE A 295 -19.21 -1.04 -1.39
C ILE A 295 -17.97 -0.71 -2.24
N ALA A 296 -17.99 -1.07 -3.53
CA ALA A 296 -16.92 -0.69 -4.46
C ALA A 296 -16.79 0.85 -4.57
N ALA A 297 -17.90 1.59 -4.64
CA ALA A 297 -17.91 3.05 -4.69
C ALA A 297 -17.41 3.68 -3.37
N ILE A 298 -17.77 3.12 -2.21
CA ILE A 298 -17.23 3.53 -0.90
C ILE A 298 -15.71 3.36 -0.86
N ALA A 299 -15.20 2.25 -1.39
CA ALA A 299 -13.77 2.00 -1.43
C ALA A 299 -13.00 3.00 -2.30
N CYS A 300 -13.61 3.48 -3.40
CA CYS A 300 -13.03 4.53 -4.26
C CYS A 300 -12.93 5.90 -3.59
N ARG A 301 -13.75 6.18 -2.58
CA ARG A 301 -13.80 7.48 -1.86
C ARG A 301 -14.15 8.66 -2.80
N GLY A 302 -14.05 9.87 -2.29
CA GLY A 302 -14.29 11.09 -3.07
C GLY A 302 -15.69 11.16 -3.71
N PRO A 303 -15.82 11.66 -4.95
CA PRO A 303 -17.13 11.84 -5.62
C PRO A 303 -17.97 10.56 -5.73
N ALA A 304 -17.36 9.38 -5.78
CA ALA A 304 -18.04 8.09 -5.84
C ALA A 304 -18.94 7.80 -4.62
N LEU A 305 -18.72 8.48 -3.50
CA LEU A 305 -19.57 8.37 -2.31
C LEU A 305 -21.02 8.80 -2.57
N LYS A 306 -21.26 9.74 -3.49
CA LYS A 306 -22.63 10.11 -3.89
C LYS A 306 -23.35 8.96 -4.58
N ASP A 307 -22.64 8.27 -5.46
CA ASP A 307 -23.18 7.07 -6.14
C ASP A 307 -23.43 5.96 -5.13
N ALA A 308 -22.52 5.76 -4.17
CA ALA A 308 -22.70 4.80 -3.08
C ALA A 308 -23.99 5.04 -2.30
N VAL A 309 -24.27 6.29 -1.91
CA VAL A 309 -25.52 6.66 -1.19
C VAL A 309 -26.74 6.33 -2.05
N LEU A 310 -26.75 6.72 -3.33
CA LEU A 310 -27.87 6.44 -4.23
C LEU A 310 -28.11 4.94 -4.41
N LEU A 311 -27.06 4.15 -4.58
CA LEU A 311 -27.14 2.70 -4.72
C LEU A 311 -27.69 2.04 -3.44
N LEU A 312 -27.23 2.49 -2.26
CA LEU A 312 -27.67 1.96 -0.97
C LEU A 312 -29.09 2.37 -0.63
N GLN A 313 -29.52 3.58 -0.98
CA GLN A 313 -30.92 3.98 -0.87
C GLN A 313 -31.83 3.09 -1.73
N GLN A 314 -31.41 2.75 -2.96
CA GLN A 314 -32.15 1.82 -3.81
C GLN A 314 -32.14 0.39 -3.22
N ALA A 315 -31.00 -0.07 -2.69
CA ALA A 315 -30.88 -1.39 -2.07
C ALA A 315 -31.82 -1.51 -0.86
N THR A 316 -31.79 -0.53 0.07
CA THR A 316 -32.62 -0.51 1.28
C THR A 316 -34.11 -0.24 1.00
N ALA A 317 -34.45 0.47 -0.07
CA ALA A 317 -35.84 0.62 -0.52
C ALA A 317 -36.39 -0.69 -1.11
N ARG A 318 -35.54 -1.46 -1.80
CA ARG A 318 -35.91 -2.74 -2.40
C ARG A 318 -35.99 -3.87 -1.38
N ASP A 319 -35.05 -3.88 -0.44
CA ASP A 319 -35.02 -4.82 0.68
C ASP A 319 -34.81 -4.06 2.01
N PRO A 320 -35.91 -3.63 2.66
CA PRO A 320 -35.83 -2.85 3.91
C PRO A 320 -35.25 -3.61 5.10
N ASP A 321 -35.13 -4.95 5.01
CA ASP A 321 -34.60 -5.81 6.07
C ASP A 321 -33.14 -6.20 5.85
N TYR A 322 -32.48 -5.63 4.82
CA TYR A 322 -31.08 -5.86 4.53
C TYR A 322 -30.17 -5.03 5.47
N ALA A 323 -29.82 -5.59 6.64
CA ALA A 323 -29.04 -4.91 7.69
C ALA A 323 -27.70 -4.36 7.20
N SER A 324 -26.90 -5.14 6.43
CA SER A 324 -25.59 -4.70 5.94
C SER A 324 -25.71 -3.49 5.00
N ALA A 325 -26.76 -3.42 4.17
CA ALA A 325 -26.99 -2.26 3.32
C ALA A 325 -27.28 -0.98 4.14
N TRP A 326 -28.00 -1.10 5.25
CA TRP A 326 -28.21 0.02 6.17
C TRP A 326 -26.94 0.44 6.89
N ALA A 327 -26.08 -0.51 7.31
CA ALA A 327 -24.79 -0.20 7.92
C ALA A 327 -23.86 0.52 6.93
N ALA A 328 -23.77 0.04 5.69
CA ALA A 328 -23.01 0.67 4.62
C ALA A 328 -23.54 2.06 4.25
N LEU A 329 -24.88 2.25 4.25
CA LEU A 329 -25.52 3.56 4.03
C LEU A 329 -25.13 4.55 5.12
N SER A 330 -25.06 4.10 6.38
CA SER A 330 -24.55 4.92 7.47
C SER A 330 -23.12 5.39 7.23
N GLN A 331 -22.23 4.47 6.84
CA GLN A 331 -20.83 4.77 6.53
C GLN A 331 -20.72 5.75 5.35
N ALA A 332 -21.49 5.54 4.29
CA ALA A 332 -21.48 6.42 3.14
C ALA A 332 -21.91 7.85 3.51
N TYR A 333 -22.98 8.00 4.29
CA TYR A 333 -23.41 9.31 4.78
C TYR A 333 -22.38 9.97 5.70
N GLU A 334 -21.76 9.22 6.62
CA GLU A 334 -20.73 9.76 7.52
C GLU A 334 -19.51 10.30 6.73
N LEU A 335 -19.16 9.65 5.63
CA LEU A 335 -18.02 10.04 4.82
C LEU A 335 -18.25 11.24 3.92
N LEU A 336 -19.50 11.53 3.47
CA LEU A 336 -19.78 12.62 2.53
C LEU A 336 -19.19 13.97 2.95
N PRO A 337 -19.37 14.44 4.20
CA PRO A 337 -18.85 15.74 4.61
C PRO A 337 -17.34 15.85 4.64
N TRP A 338 -16.61 14.74 4.83
CA TRP A 338 -15.15 14.70 4.79
C TRP A 338 -14.58 15.06 3.41
N TYR A 339 -15.40 14.87 2.37
CA TYR A 339 -15.07 15.19 0.99
C TYR A 339 -15.83 16.42 0.47
N GLU A 340 -16.42 17.22 1.38
CA GLU A 340 -17.20 18.42 1.05
C GLU A 340 -18.39 18.14 0.11
N LEU A 341 -18.95 16.94 0.17
CA LEU A 341 -20.06 16.50 -0.69
C LEU A 341 -21.43 16.69 -0.05
N ALA A 342 -21.50 16.94 1.25
CA ALA A 342 -22.72 17.22 2.02
C ALA A 342 -22.43 18.01 3.29
N GLU A 343 -23.50 18.65 3.84
CA GLU A 343 -23.42 19.35 5.12
C GLU A 343 -23.42 18.38 6.30
N TRP A 344 -22.57 18.64 7.30
CA TRP A 344 -22.36 17.77 8.47
C TRP A 344 -23.65 17.43 9.24
N PRO A 345 -24.52 18.40 9.65
CA PRO A 345 -25.67 18.06 10.51
C PRO A 345 -26.66 17.11 9.85
N GLY A 346 -26.97 17.33 8.57
CA GLY A 346 -27.90 16.49 7.81
C GLY A 346 -27.32 15.10 7.54
N SER A 347 -26.06 15.06 7.19
CA SER A 347 -25.34 13.81 6.89
C SER A 347 -25.21 12.92 8.12
N LEU A 348 -24.80 13.48 9.27
CA LEU A 348 -24.71 12.73 10.53
C LEU A 348 -26.08 12.24 11.05
N ALA A 349 -27.15 13.02 10.82
CA ALA A 349 -28.50 12.58 11.18
C ALA A 349 -28.94 11.36 10.35
N SER A 350 -28.69 11.40 9.02
CA SER A 350 -28.99 10.28 8.11
C SER A 350 -28.14 9.06 8.43
N ALA A 351 -26.85 9.27 8.73
CA ALA A 351 -25.94 8.20 9.14
C ALA A 351 -26.42 7.52 10.42
N GLU A 352 -26.78 8.29 11.47
CA GLU A 352 -27.28 7.72 12.71
C GLU A 352 -28.57 6.93 12.53
N GLN A 353 -29.52 7.47 11.76
CA GLN A 353 -30.77 6.77 11.47
C GLN A 353 -30.48 5.42 10.78
N SER A 354 -29.59 5.40 9.81
CA SER A 354 -29.22 4.19 9.08
C SER A 354 -28.52 3.17 9.98
N ALA A 355 -27.55 3.59 10.82
CA ALA A 355 -26.88 2.69 11.77
C ALA A 355 -27.86 2.08 12.78
N ARG A 356 -28.77 2.89 13.35
CA ARG A 356 -29.79 2.39 14.28
C ARG A 356 -30.79 1.44 13.61
N ARG A 357 -31.11 1.67 12.32
CA ARG A 357 -31.94 0.73 11.56
C ARG A 357 -31.20 -0.59 11.34
N ALA A 358 -29.92 -0.55 10.98
CA ALA A 358 -29.10 -1.75 10.84
C ALA A 358 -29.06 -2.57 12.13
N LEU A 359 -28.85 -1.93 13.29
CA LEU A 359 -28.83 -2.59 14.61
C LEU A 359 -30.20 -3.11 15.04
N ALA A 360 -31.29 -2.46 14.63
CA ALA A 360 -32.64 -2.98 14.87
C ALA A 360 -32.95 -4.25 14.09
N LEU A 361 -32.29 -4.42 12.93
CA LEU A 361 -32.41 -5.62 12.09
C LEU A 361 -31.43 -6.72 12.53
N ASP A 362 -30.19 -6.34 12.86
CA ASP A 362 -29.17 -7.26 13.36
C ASP A 362 -28.34 -6.62 14.49
N ALA A 363 -28.71 -6.92 15.73
CA ALA A 363 -28.02 -6.45 16.93
C ALA A 363 -26.65 -7.13 17.17
N GLN A 364 -26.25 -8.08 16.31
CA GLN A 364 -24.97 -8.75 16.38
C GLN A 364 -24.02 -8.33 15.23
N SER A 365 -24.40 -7.33 14.42
CA SER A 365 -23.53 -6.79 13.37
C SER A 365 -22.44 -5.90 13.96
N GLY A 366 -21.19 -6.36 13.87
CA GLY A 366 -20.02 -5.57 14.27
C GLY A 366 -19.87 -4.29 13.45
N GLU A 367 -20.18 -4.35 12.16
CA GLU A 367 -20.15 -3.23 11.22
C GLU A 367 -21.20 -2.17 11.57
N ALA A 368 -22.41 -2.58 11.96
CA ALA A 368 -23.46 -1.65 12.36
C ALA A 368 -23.13 -0.94 13.67
N HIS A 369 -22.54 -1.64 14.66
CA HIS A 369 -22.00 -1.05 15.87
C HIS A 369 -20.88 -0.05 15.57
N ALA A 370 -19.94 -0.40 14.67
CA ALA A 370 -18.85 0.50 14.25
C ALA A 370 -19.39 1.75 13.53
N ALA A 371 -20.38 1.59 12.65
CA ALA A 371 -21.03 2.70 11.96
C ALA A 371 -21.70 3.67 12.95
N LEU A 372 -22.42 3.14 13.95
CA LEU A 372 -22.99 3.98 15.02
C LEU A 372 -21.91 4.66 15.85
N ALA A 373 -20.82 3.93 16.18
CA ALA A 373 -19.69 4.48 16.93
C ALA A 373 -19.03 5.66 16.21
N ASN A 374 -18.83 5.58 14.89
CA ASN A 374 -18.29 6.66 14.07
C ASN A 374 -19.17 7.92 14.16
N VAL A 375 -20.48 7.76 14.02
CA VAL A 375 -21.42 8.88 14.13
C VAL A 375 -21.41 9.52 15.52
N LEU A 376 -21.41 8.71 16.59
CA LEU A 376 -21.37 9.20 17.97
C LEU A 376 -20.05 9.91 18.27
N ARG A 377 -18.93 9.37 17.78
CA ARG A 377 -17.61 9.99 17.84
C ARG A 377 -17.60 11.38 17.18
N ASP A 378 -18.13 11.48 15.99
CA ASP A 378 -18.20 12.75 15.24
C ASP A 378 -19.16 13.75 15.88
N LYS A 379 -20.14 13.27 16.64
CA LYS A 379 -21.01 14.08 17.52
C LYS A 379 -20.35 14.44 18.86
N LEU A 380 -19.12 14.01 19.13
CA LEU A 380 -18.38 14.19 20.38
C LEU A 380 -19.00 13.47 21.59
N ASP A 381 -19.88 12.49 21.36
CA ASP A 381 -20.37 11.57 22.41
C ASP A 381 -19.39 10.40 22.57
N TYR A 382 -18.25 10.70 23.17
CA TYR A 382 -17.14 9.76 23.30
C TYR A 382 -17.50 8.52 24.14
N ALA A 383 -18.35 8.71 25.15
CA ALA A 383 -18.74 7.62 26.05
C ALA A 383 -19.60 6.58 25.33
N SER A 384 -20.55 7.02 24.53
CA SER A 384 -21.37 6.11 23.73
C SER A 384 -20.56 5.51 22.59
N ALA A 385 -19.70 6.29 21.90
CA ALA A 385 -18.83 5.79 20.86
C ALA A 385 -17.87 4.69 21.37
N ASP A 386 -17.26 4.88 22.55
CA ASP A 386 -16.38 3.88 23.18
C ASP A 386 -17.11 2.54 23.41
N ARG A 387 -18.32 2.58 23.95
CA ARG A 387 -19.13 1.36 24.16
C ARG A 387 -19.44 0.63 22.84
N GLU A 388 -19.84 1.39 21.82
CA GLU A 388 -20.17 0.83 20.51
C GLU A 388 -18.94 0.25 19.82
N TYR A 389 -17.76 0.91 19.86
CA TYR A 389 -16.51 0.34 19.31
C TYR A 389 -16.08 -0.94 20.03
N ARG A 390 -16.18 -0.98 21.35
CA ARG A 390 -15.87 -2.22 22.10
C ARG A 390 -16.82 -3.34 21.73
N ARG A 391 -18.10 -3.03 21.54
CA ARG A 391 -19.07 -4.03 21.09
C ARG A 391 -18.74 -4.50 19.67
N ALA A 392 -18.42 -3.59 18.76
CA ALA A 392 -18.02 -3.90 17.40
C ALA A 392 -16.79 -4.84 17.37
N LEU A 393 -15.74 -4.54 18.16
CA LEU A 393 -14.54 -5.39 18.24
C LEU A 393 -14.78 -6.74 18.91
N ALA A 394 -15.71 -6.83 19.85
CA ALA A 394 -16.11 -8.11 20.45
C ALA A 394 -16.82 -9.02 19.42
N LEU A 395 -17.56 -8.44 18.48
CA LEU A 395 -18.28 -9.13 17.43
C LEU A 395 -17.39 -9.42 16.20
N ASN A 396 -16.49 -8.51 15.87
CA ASN A 396 -15.56 -8.60 14.74
C ASN A 396 -14.12 -8.31 15.19
N PRO A 397 -13.46 -9.27 15.89
CA PRO A 397 -12.13 -9.06 16.46
C PRO A 397 -11.02 -8.98 15.40
N GLY A 398 -11.27 -9.48 14.19
CA GLY A 398 -10.32 -9.48 13.06
C GLY A 398 -10.35 -8.21 12.21
N SER A 399 -11.21 -7.24 12.49
CA SER A 399 -11.33 -6.03 11.68
C SER A 399 -10.23 -5.00 11.99
N SER A 400 -9.33 -4.81 11.05
CA SER A 400 -8.32 -3.73 11.07
C SER A 400 -8.98 -2.35 11.04
N GLU A 401 -10.04 -2.20 10.24
CA GLU A 401 -10.75 -0.92 10.08
C GLU A 401 -11.39 -0.47 11.39
N ILE A 402 -12.13 -1.35 12.08
CA ILE A 402 -12.75 -1.04 13.38
C ILE A 402 -11.68 -0.68 14.42
N ARG A 403 -10.54 -1.38 14.42
CA ARG A 403 -9.42 -1.06 15.32
C ARG A 403 -8.86 0.34 15.06
N ASN A 404 -8.60 0.68 13.81
CA ASN A 404 -8.10 2.00 13.44
C ASN A 404 -9.11 3.11 13.76
N GLN A 405 -10.41 2.89 13.51
CA GLN A 405 -11.46 3.84 13.87
C GLN A 405 -11.54 4.05 15.38
N TYR A 406 -11.45 2.98 16.17
CA TYR A 406 -11.43 3.06 17.63
C TYR A 406 -10.16 3.73 18.15
N ALA A 407 -9.01 3.44 17.56
CA ALA A 407 -7.74 4.09 17.90
C ALA A 407 -7.79 5.61 17.67
N GLN A 408 -8.52 6.08 16.65
CA GLN A 408 -8.72 7.52 16.45
C GLN A 408 -9.52 8.16 17.60
N LEU A 409 -10.54 7.48 18.13
CA LEU A 409 -11.24 7.93 19.33
C LEU A 409 -10.28 7.97 20.53
N LEU A 410 -9.54 6.89 20.76
CA LEU A 410 -8.59 6.77 21.88
C LEU A 410 -7.49 7.85 21.80
N ASN A 411 -7.00 8.15 20.58
CA ASN A 411 -6.10 9.27 20.34
C ASN A 411 -6.75 10.59 20.77
N ALA A 412 -7.96 10.89 20.29
CA ALA A 412 -8.64 12.15 20.62
C ALA A 412 -8.80 12.37 22.13
N VAL A 413 -9.13 11.34 22.90
CA VAL A 413 -9.35 11.42 24.34
C VAL A 413 -8.09 11.24 25.19
N GLY A 414 -6.93 11.02 24.56
CA GLY A 414 -5.62 10.92 25.25
C GLY A 414 -5.34 9.56 25.89
N ALA A 415 -6.03 8.50 25.48
CA ALA A 415 -5.77 7.13 25.94
C ALA A 415 -4.63 6.48 25.12
N SER A 416 -3.43 7.02 25.21
CA SER A 416 -2.27 6.73 24.36
C SER A 416 -1.89 5.25 24.31
N ASP A 417 -1.80 4.56 25.45
CA ASP A 417 -1.41 3.14 25.48
C ASP A 417 -2.44 2.24 24.76
N ALA A 418 -3.72 2.47 25.02
CA ALA A 418 -4.80 1.75 24.35
C ALA A 418 -4.83 2.04 22.85
N MET A 419 -4.61 3.29 22.47
CA MET A 419 -4.48 3.71 21.06
C MET A 419 -3.34 2.98 20.36
N LEU A 420 -2.12 2.99 20.93
CA LEU A 420 -0.96 2.30 20.37
C LEU A 420 -1.19 0.80 20.22
N GLN A 421 -1.88 0.18 21.19
CA GLN A 421 -2.26 -1.24 21.11
C GLN A 421 -3.19 -1.52 19.93
N GLN A 422 -4.23 -0.69 19.74
CA GLN A 422 -5.17 -0.88 18.63
C GLN A 422 -4.48 -0.67 17.27
N GLU A 423 -3.63 0.36 17.11
CA GLU A 423 -2.94 0.61 15.85
C GLU A 423 -1.92 -0.48 15.51
N ARG A 424 -1.14 -0.95 16.47
CA ARG A 424 -0.23 -2.09 16.23
C ARG A 424 -0.99 -3.34 15.81
N SER A 425 -2.15 -3.59 16.41
CA SER A 425 -3.02 -4.70 16.01
C SER A 425 -3.60 -4.46 14.60
N ALA A 426 -4.02 -3.23 14.28
CA ALA A 426 -4.50 -2.87 12.94
C ALA A 426 -3.40 -3.07 11.89
N ILE A 427 -2.17 -2.60 12.14
CA ILE A 427 -1.01 -2.77 11.25
C ILE A 427 -0.69 -4.26 11.03
N SER A 428 -0.82 -5.09 12.08
CA SER A 428 -0.56 -6.53 11.94
C SER A 428 -1.61 -7.24 11.08
N LEU A 429 -2.82 -6.69 11.00
CA LEU A 429 -3.92 -7.22 10.17
C LEU A 429 -3.91 -6.58 8.76
N ASP A 430 -3.40 -5.36 8.64
CA ASP A 430 -3.37 -4.58 7.40
C ASP A 430 -2.02 -3.88 7.20
N PRO A 431 -0.95 -4.64 6.91
CA PRO A 431 0.41 -4.11 6.87
C PRO A 431 0.67 -3.08 5.77
N LEU A 432 -0.15 -3.07 4.72
CA LEU A 432 -0.04 -2.13 3.60
C LEU A 432 -1.01 -0.94 3.71
N ALA A 433 -1.87 -0.89 4.74
CA ALA A 433 -2.72 0.28 4.96
C ALA A 433 -1.91 1.46 5.50
N PRO A 434 -1.95 2.64 4.83
CA PRO A 434 -1.14 3.77 5.25
C PRO A 434 -1.67 4.44 6.53
N ASN A 435 -2.99 4.43 6.75
CA ASN A 435 -3.60 5.21 7.83
C ASN A 435 -3.24 4.72 9.25
N PRO A 436 -3.25 3.40 9.58
CA PRO A 436 -2.81 2.93 10.90
C PRO A 436 -1.36 3.32 11.23
N ARG A 437 -0.45 3.20 10.25
CA ARG A 437 0.94 3.64 10.43
C ARG A 437 1.07 5.14 10.61
N TYR A 438 0.34 5.91 9.81
CA TYR A 438 0.29 7.36 9.97
C TYR A 438 -0.20 7.76 11.37
N MET A 439 -1.26 7.12 11.86
CA MET A 439 -1.79 7.38 13.21
C MET A 439 -0.82 6.95 14.32
N LEU A 440 -0.10 5.84 14.13
CA LEU A 440 0.98 5.43 15.03
C LEU A 440 2.07 6.51 15.09
N GLY A 441 2.58 6.98 13.94
CA GLY A 441 3.54 8.06 13.85
C GLY A 441 3.05 9.36 14.51
N PHE A 442 1.78 9.70 14.28
CA PHE A 442 1.15 10.89 14.87
C PHE A 442 1.12 10.83 16.42
N GLU A 443 0.77 9.68 17.01
CA GLU A 443 0.80 9.50 18.47
C GLU A 443 2.24 9.53 19.02
N LEU A 444 3.21 9.00 18.26
CA LEU A 444 4.62 9.07 18.65
C LEU A 444 5.15 10.51 18.68
N VAL A 445 4.68 11.38 17.77
CA VAL A 445 4.95 12.84 17.83
C VAL A 445 4.40 13.44 19.12
N ILE A 446 3.16 13.10 19.49
CA ILE A 446 2.53 13.57 20.75
C ILE A 446 3.34 13.14 21.97
N GLN A 447 3.95 11.95 21.93
CA GLN A 447 4.80 11.42 22.99
C GLN A 447 6.26 11.91 22.93
N HIS A 448 6.59 12.84 22.03
CA HIS A 448 7.96 13.34 21.78
C HIS A 448 8.97 12.24 21.34
N ARG A 449 8.48 11.13 20.80
CA ARG A 449 9.29 10.01 20.27
C ARG A 449 9.57 10.24 18.78
N TYR A 450 10.26 11.32 18.49
CA TYR A 450 10.41 11.83 17.13
C TYR A 450 11.13 10.87 16.16
N PRO A 451 12.26 10.21 16.52
CA PRO A 451 12.92 9.27 15.60
C PRO A 451 12.03 8.12 15.19
N GLU A 452 11.22 7.61 16.11
CA GLU A 452 10.30 6.52 15.83
C GLU A 452 9.10 7.01 14.99
N ALA A 453 8.62 8.23 15.24
CA ALA A 453 7.57 8.85 14.44
C ALA A 453 8.02 9.06 12.98
N ALA A 454 9.23 9.59 12.78
CA ALA A 454 9.82 9.80 11.46
C ALA A 454 9.87 8.48 10.68
N ALA A 455 10.37 7.40 11.30
CA ALA A 455 10.45 6.07 10.68
C ALA A 455 9.08 5.52 10.25
N GLU A 456 8.01 5.77 11.03
CA GLU A 456 6.66 5.34 10.62
C GLU A 456 6.10 6.19 9.47
N PHE A 457 6.34 7.51 9.45
CA PHE A 457 5.94 8.37 8.33
C PHE A 457 6.71 8.05 7.04
N GLU A 458 8.00 7.73 7.13
CA GLU A 458 8.80 7.27 5.99
C GLU A 458 8.23 6.01 5.37
N LYS A 459 7.89 5.00 6.18
CA LYS A 459 7.23 3.77 5.72
C LYS A 459 5.89 4.04 5.02
N VAL A 460 5.11 5.01 5.53
CA VAL A 460 3.87 5.44 4.85
C VAL A 460 4.19 6.02 3.48
N LEU A 461 5.21 6.88 3.37
CA LEU A 461 5.57 7.53 2.12
C LEU A 461 6.27 6.60 1.11
N GLU A 462 6.93 5.53 1.59
CA GLU A 462 7.44 4.46 0.72
C GLU A 462 6.31 3.71 0.01
N GLN A 463 5.22 3.44 0.72
CA GLN A 463 4.05 2.72 0.20
C GLN A 463 3.08 3.63 -0.56
N THR A 464 2.91 4.86 -0.08
CA THR A 464 1.97 5.86 -0.60
C THR A 464 2.67 7.21 -0.71
N PRO A 465 3.46 7.44 -1.78
CA PRO A 465 4.29 8.65 -1.91
C PRO A 465 3.52 9.97 -1.92
N ASP A 466 2.23 9.92 -2.22
CA ASP A 466 1.33 11.08 -2.29
C ASP A 466 0.52 11.30 -1.00
N TYR A 467 0.83 10.61 0.12
CA TYR A 467 0.16 10.79 1.40
C TYR A 467 0.58 12.14 2.05
N ALA A 468 -0.14 13.21 1.70
CA ALA A 468 0.19 14.60 2.07
C ALA A 468 0.35 14.80 3.60
N SER A 469 -0.54 14.20 4.41
CA SER A 469 -0.49 14.34 5.88
C SER A 469 0.77 13.72 6.48
N ALA A 470 1.22 12.56 5.99
CA ALA A 470 2.46 11.94 6.46
C ALA A 470 3.67 12.80 6.11
N ARG A 471 3.71 13.36 4.89
CA ARG A 471 4.77 14.26 4.46
C ARG A 471 4.85 15.52 5.31
N PHE A 472 3.70 16.13 5.62
CA PHE A 472 3.65 17.31 6.49
C PHE A 472 4.15 17.00 7.91
N HIS A 473 3.67 15.90 8.52
CA HIS A 473 4.09 15.53 9.88
C HIS A 473 5.55 15.04 9.93
N LEU A 474 6.07 14.45 8.85
CA LEU A 474 7.50 14.13 8.75
C LEU A 474 8.35 15.41 8.74
N ALA A 475 7.93 16.46 8.02
CA ALA A 475 8.61 17.76 8.05
C ALA A 475 8.61 18.36 9.46
N LEU A 476 7.47 18.33 10.17
CA LEU A 476 7.38 18.80 11.56
C LEU A 476 8.23 17.97 12.51
N THR A 477 8.24 16.67 12.36
CA THR A 477 9.03 15.75 13.18
C THR A 477 10.52 16.08 13.06
N ASN A 478 11.02 16.23 11.82
CA ASN A 478 12.41 16.66 11.58
C ASN A 478 12.70 18.03 12.19
N LEU A 479 11.74 18.97 12.13
CA LEU A 479 11.91 20.29 12.77
C LEU A 479 12.04 20.16 14.29
N TYR A 480 11.25 19.29 14.96
CA TYR A 480 11.33 19.06 16.39
C TYR A 480 12.66 18.41 16.81
N GLU A 481 13.20 17.52 15.98
CA GLU A 481 14.53 16.90 16.18
C GLU A 481 15.70 17.86 15.93
N GLY A 482 15.46 18.99 15.26
CA GLY A 482 16.52 19.93 14.88
C GLY A 482 17.18 19.62 13.53
N HIS A 483 16.59 18.76 12.72
CA HIS A 483 17.01 18.46 11.36
C HIS A 483 16.42 19.48 10.38
N ASP A 484 16.80 20.75 10.59
CA ASP A 484 16.15 21.91 9.96
C ASP A 484 16.19 21.89 8.41
N ASP A 485 17.31 21.47 7.81
CA ASP A 485 17.44 21.40 6.35
C ASP A 485 16.52 20.33 5.72
N GLU A 486 16.41 19.15 6.35
CA GLU A 486 15.51 18.11 5.89
C GLU A 486 14.04 18.50 6.11
N ALA A 487 13.73 19.14 7.25
CA ALA A 487 12.40 19.69 7.50
C ALA A 487 11.97 20.69 6.42
N LEU A 488 12.87 21.58 5.99
CA LEU A 488 12.61 22.55 4.91
C LEU A 488 12.41 21.87 3.56
N LYS A 489 13.25 20.90 3.22
CA LYS A 489 13.15 20.14 1.97
C LYS A 489 11.82 19.39 1.87
N ILE A 490 11.45 18.66 2.92
CA ILE A 490 10.20 17.89 2.99
C ILE A 490 9.00 18.84 3.03
N GLY A 491 9.08 19.93 3.81
CA GLY A 491 8.03 20.93 3.93
C GLY A 491 7.70 21.63 2.61
N ARG A 492 8.72 21.99 1.80
CA ARG A 492 8.50 22.51 0.45
C ARG A 492 7.79 21.51 -0.46
N ALA A 493 8.19 20.24 -0.41
CA ALA A 493 7.54 19.19 -1.17
C ALA A 493 6.08 18.97 -0.73
N ALA A 494 5.80 19.04 0.57
CA ALA A 494 4.45 18.98 1.11
C ALA A 494 3.58 20.15 0.64
N ALA A 495 4.13 21.37 0.63
CA ALA A 495 3.44 22.57 0.15
C ALA A 495 3.07 22.45 -1.32
N LEU A 496 4.03 22.04 -2.18
CA LEU A 496 3.79 21.83 -3.62
C LEU A 496 2.69 20.80 -3.86
N GLN A 497 2.73 19.69 -3.14
CA GLN A 497 1.71 18.63 -3.24
C GLN A 497 0.32 19.12 -2.81
N ALA A 498 0.26 20.00 -1.79
CA ALA A 498 -0.98 20.60 -1.31
C ALA A 498 -1.44 21.82 -2.14
N GLY A 499 -0.75 22.17 -3.23
CA GLY A 499 -1.04 23.37 -4.03
C GLY A 499 -0.79 24.69 -3.28
N GLN A 500 0.06 24.66 -2.24
CA GLN A 500 0.43 25.82 -1.45
C GLN A 500 1.74 26.42 -1.95
N ASP A 501 1.98 27.69 -1.60
CA ASP A 501 3.26 28.36 -1.91
C ASP A 501 4.40 27.82 -1.04
N PRO A 502 5.42 27.16 -1.62
CA PRO A 502 6.54 26.59 -0.86
C PRO A 502 7.35 27.66 -0.10
N ALA A 503 7.42 28.91 -0.62
CA ALA A 503 8.14 29.99 0.04
C ALA A 503 7.44 30.41 1.34
N THR A 504 6.13 30.33 1.40
CA THR A 504 5.37 30.57 2.62
C THR A 504 5.68 29.51 3.69
N ILE A 505 5.63 28.23 3.34
CA ILE A 505 5.95 27.15 4.29
C ILE A 505 7.40 27.22 4.76
N GLU A 506 8.33 27.58 3.86
CA GLU A 506 9.74 27.79 4.23
C GLU A 506 9.90 28.87 5.29
N VAL A 507 9.25 30.03 5.10
CA VAL A 507 9.31 31.14 6.08
C VAL A 507 8.71 30.72 7.42
N LEU A 508 7.58 29.99 7.41
CA LEU A 508 6.94 29.50 8.63
C LEU A 508 7.84 28.51 9.39
N LEU A 509 8.43 27.53 8.71
CA LEU A 509 9.32 26.54 9.34
C LEU A 509 10.60 27.19 9.89
N ARG A 510 11.24 28.10 9.13
CA ARG A 510 12.43 28.83 9.59
C ARG A 510 12.14 29.73 10.79
N ALA A 511 10.97 30.36 10.85
CA ALA A 511 10.56 31.22 11.93
C ALA A 511 10.32 30.48 13.25
N CYS A 512 10.03 29.18 13.20
CA CYS A 512 9.91 28.32 14.39
C CYS A 512 11.24 28.30 15.20
N LYS A 513 12.38 28.32 14.51
CA LYS A 513 13.72 28.29 15.11
C LYS A 513 14.38 29.68 15.18
N ASN A 514 14.00 30.61 14.31
CA ASN A 514 14.58 31.95 14.25
C ASN A 514 13.55 33.04 14.63
N PRO A 515 13.59 33.58 15.86
CA PRO A 515 12.66 34.61 16.30
C PRO A 515 12.64 35.88 15.44
N ALA A 516 13.75 36.22 14.76
CA ALA A 516 13.80 37.40 13.90
C ALA A 516 12.86 37.30 12.68
N LEU A 517 12.53 36.09 12.23
CA LEU A 517 11.61 35.86 11.11
C LEU A 517 10.14 35.80 11.53
N ARG A 518 9.82 35.74 12.82
CA ARG A 518 8.45 35.63 13.32
C ARG A 518 7.51 36.75 12.85
N PRO A 519 7.90 38.04 12.84
CA PRO A 519 7.00 39.09 12.33
C PRO A 519 6.57 38.89 10.88
N GLU A 520 7.48 38.43 10.02
CA GLU A 520 7.15 38.09 8.63
C GLU A 520 6.28 36.84 8.53
N ALA A 521 6.62 35.81 9.27
CA ALA A 521 5.84 34.57 9.33
C ALA A 521 4.40 34.80 9.79
N LEU A 522 4.19 35.62 10.84
CA LEU A 522 2.86 35.98 11.33
C LEU A 522 2.03 36.73 10.28
N LYS A 523 2.63 37.63 9.48
CA LYS A 523 1.95 38.27 8.35
C LYS A 523 1.52 37.25 7.30
N ARG A 524 2.33 36.23 7.05
CA ARG A 524 1.99 35.18 6.10
C ARG A 524 0.86 34.29 6.60
N VAL A 525 0.80 33.96 7.90
CA VAL A 525 -0.35 33.23 8.49
C VAL A 525 -1.66 34.00 8.25
N VAL A 526 -1.67 35.32 8.41
CA VAL A 526 -2.86 36.17 8.10
C VAL A 526 -3.15 36.22 6.61
N GLY A 527 -2.12 36.23 5.77
CA GLY A 527 -2.24 36.40 4.31
C GLY A 527 -2.72 35.17 3.55
N ILE A 528 -2.56 33.96 4.13
CA ILE A 528 -2.96 32.69 3.49
C ILE A 528 -4.48 32.64 3.21
N ASP A 529 -5.30 33.38 3.95
CA ASP A 529 -6.75 33.53 3.69
C ASP A 529 -7.11 34.20 2.36
N ARG A 530 -6.17 34.90 1.73
CA ARG A 530 -6.43 35.73 0.54
C ARG A 530 -6.02 35.09 -0.77
N VAL A 531 -5.31 33.98 -0.73
CA VAL A 531 -4.80 33.29 -1.94
C VAL A 531 -5.24 31.84 -1.92
N GLN A 532 -6.38 31.61 -2.50
CA GLN A 532 -6.94 30.37 -3.10
C GLN A 532 -6.44 28.98 -2.61
N ILE A 533 -7.41 28.10 -2.40
CA ILE A 533 -7.46 26.62 -2.46
C ILE A 533 -7.45 25.87 -1.12
N ALA A 534 -6.82 26.32 -0.08
CA ALA A 534 -7.13 25.83 1.27
C ALA A 534 -7.31 27.04 2.19
N LYS A 535 -8.56 27.35 2.51
CA LYS A 535 -8.83 28.21 3.66
C LYS A 535 -8.12 27.58 4.84
N LEU A 536 -7.02 28.19 5.31
CA LEU A 536 -6.52 27.85 6.64
C LEU A 536 -7.69 28.07 7.58
N ASP A 537 -8.29 26.98 8.04
CA ASP A 537 -9.29 27.09 9.05
C ASP A 537 -8.66 27.70 10.32
N ASP A 538 -9.47 28.17 11.21
CA ASP A 538 -9.00 28.80 12.43
C ASP A 538 -8.15 27.84 13.30
N LEU A 539 -8.27 26.51 13.14
CA LEU A 539 -7.43 25.54 13.82
C LEU A 539 -5.99 25.54 13.26
N SER A 540 -5.84 25.59 11.93
CA SER A 540 -4.53 25.69 11.30
C SER A 540 -3.84 27.02 11.61
N ARG A 541 -4.60 28.11 11.74
CA ARG A 541 -4.08 29.38 12.26
C ARG A 541 -3.61 29.26 13.70
N ALA A 542 -4.43 28.63 14.57
CA ALA A 542 -4.07 28.41 15.95
C ALA A 542 -2.78 27.58 16.07
N PHE A 543 -2.61 26.58 15.21
CA PHE A 543 -1.39 25.76 15.11
C PHE A 543 -0.17 26.62 14.81
N TRP A 544 -0.19 27.41 13.72
CA TRP A 544 0.95 28.23 13.35
C TRP A 544 1.23 29.37 14.32
N TYR A 545 0.20 30.03 14.86
CA TYR A 545 0.38 31.04 15.89
C TYR A 545 1.04 30.47 17.15
N SER A 546 0.61 29.31 17.59
CA SER A 546 1.24 28.64 18.74
C SER A 546 2.69 28.28 18.45
N GLN A 547 2.97 27.69 17.27
CA GLN A 547 4.32 27.32 16.84
C GLN A 547 5.25 28.53 16.75
N LEU A 548 4.73 29.70 16.41
CA LEU A 548 5.48 30.96 16.30
C LEU A 548 5.56 31.74 17.63
N GLY A 549 4.98 31.20 18.71
CA GLY A 549 4.99 31.84 20.03
C GLY A 549 3.97 32.98 20.19
N ALA A 550 2.98 33.08 19.33
CA ALA A 550 1.91 34.08 19.37
C ALA A 550 0.68 33.50 20.12
N GLY A 551 0.83 33.19 21.42
CA GLY A 551 -0.15 32.44 22.22
C GLY A 551 -1.55 33.06 22.27
N ASP A 552 -1.67 34.39 22.41
CA ASP A 552 -2.99 35.05 22.44
C ASP A 552 -3.74 34.90 21.11
N GLN A 553 -3.03 35.03 19.97
CA GLN A 553 -3.61 34.85 18.65
C GLN A 553 -4.00 33.38 18.41
N ALA A 554 -3.17 32.44 18.89
CA ALA A 554 -3.47 31.01 18.85
C ALA A 554 -4.76 30.69 19.63
N LEU A 555 -4.90 31.21 20.84
CA LEU A 555 -6.09 31.01 21.66
C LEU A 555 -7.35 31.67 21.08
N ALA A 556 -7.24 32.86 20.51
CA ALA A 556 -8.34 33.53 19.83
C ALA A 556 -8.82 32.73 18.62
N SER A 557 -7.90 32.24 17.79
CA SER A 557 -8.22 31.38 16.63
C SER A 557 -8.84 30.05 17.08
N LEU A 558 -8.31 29.42 18.14
CA LEU A 558 -8.87 28.20 18.70
C LEU A 558 -10.31 28.41 19.20
N GLN A 559 -10.58 29.49 19.92
CA GLN A 559 -11.92 29.81 20.40
C GLN A 559 -12.90 30.04 19.23
N THR A 560 -12.44 30.69 18.16
CA THR A 560 -13.24 30.88 16.95
C THR A 560 -13.55 29.54 16.31
N TRP A 561 -12.53 28.70 16.10
CA TRP A 561 -12.71 27.37 15.55
C TRP A 561 -13.70 26.51 16.34
N VAL A 562 -13.57 26.43 17.67
CA VAL A 562 -14.49 25.67 18.52
C VAL A 562 -15.95 26.16 18.38
N ARG A 563 -16.15 27.46 18.12
CA ARG A 563 -17.48 28.03 17.93
C ARG A 563 -18.06 27.78 16.52
N THR A 564 -17.23 27.89 15.49
CA THR A 564 -17.66 27.95 14.08
C THR A 564 -17.50 26.65 13.32
N ALA A 565 -16.55 25.79 13.72
CA ALA A 565 -16.31 24.52 13.03
C ALA A 565 -17.54 23.59 13.10
N PRO A 566 -17.86 22.91 12.00
CA PRO A 566 -18.86 21.85 12.00
C PRO A 566 -18.53 20.76 13.01
N VAL A 567 -19.56 20.14 13.60
CA VAL A 567 -19.37 19.20 14.73
C VAL A 567 -18.43 18.04 14.39
N GLY A 568 -18.54 17.42 13.22
CA GLY A 568 -17.65 16.31 12.83
C GLY A 568 -16.20 16.75 12.59
N GLN A 569 -15.98 17.96 12.05
CA GLN A 569 -14.62 18.51 11.92
C GLN A 569 -13.97 18.78 13.29
N ARG A 570 -14.76 19.06 14.32
CA ARG A 570 -14.25 19.25 15.69
C ARG A 570 -13.57 17.99 16.21
N PHE A 571 -14.11 16.81 15.93
CA PHE A 571 -13.48 15.56 16.33
C PHE A 571 -12.07 15.42 15.76
N ASN A 572 -11.89 15.68 14.45
CA ASN A 572 -10.55 15.63 13.84
C ASN A 572 -9.59 16.65 14.46
N GLY A 573 -10.08 17.86 14.71
CA GLY A 573 -9.26 18.91 15.32
C GLY A 573 -8.84 18.63 16.76
N VAL A 574 -9.66 17.92 17.55
CA VAL A 574 -9.29 17.51 18.91
C VAL A 574 -7.97 16.76 18.95
N ARG A 575 -7.71 15.88 17.98
CA ARG A 575 -6.46 15.13 17.87
C ARG A 575 -5.26 16.05 17.65
N TRP A 576 -5.40 17.09 16.84
CA TRP A 576 -4.36 18.08 16.57
C TRP A 576 -4.00 18.89 17.82
N LEU A 577 -4.98 19.17 18.71
CA LEU A 577 -4.74 19.91 19.96
C LEU A 577 -3.83 19.17 20.95
N ARG A 578 -3.54 17.88 20.71
CA ARG A 578 -2.59 17.09 21.48
C ARG A 578 -1.14 17.27 21.02
N LEU A 579 -0.90 17.82 19.83
CA LEU A 579 0.46 18.01 19.30
C LEU A 579 1.31 18.91 20.20
N PRO A 580 2.65 18.70 20.22
CA PRO A 580 3.60 19.52 21.01
C PRO A 580 3.54 21.01 20.68
N THR A 581 3.12 21.35 19.48
CA THR A 581 2.86 22.74 19.06
C THR A 581 2.04 23.53 20.08
N PHE A 582 1.06 22.89 20.72
CA PHE A 582 0.16 23.55 21.68
C PHE A 582 0.66 23.52 23.12
N ASP A 583 1.80 22.90 23.43
CA ASP A 583 2.37 22.84 24.78
C ASP A 583 2.54 24.22 25.42
N PRO A 584 3.02 25.27 24.69
CA PRO A 584 3.19 26.60 25.28
C PRO A 584 1.91 27.24 25.81
N ILE A 585 0.74 26.83 25.31
CA ILE A 585 -0.57 27.39 25.70
C ILE A 585 -1.48 26.37 26.38
N ARG A 586 -1.03 25.14 26.59
CA ARG A 586 -1.84 24.02 27.10
C ARG A 586 -2.38 24.29 28.49
N ASP A 587 -1.65 25.00 29.33
CA ASP A 587 -2.06 25.34 30.69
C ASP A 587 -2.94 26.59 30.81
N ASP A 588 -3.08 27.37 29.73
CA ASP A 588 -3.94 28.56 29.73
C ASP A 588 -5.41 28.17 29.98
N PRO A 589 -6.12 28.88 30.88
CA PRO A 589 -7.52 28.62 31.15
C PRO A 589 -8.43 28.66 29.92
N ARG A 590 -8.09 29.51 28.93
CA ARG A 590 -8.82 29.61 27.65
C ARG A 590 -8.68 28.35 26.80
N PHE A 591 -7.51 27.71 26.82
CA PHE A 591 -7.27 26.43 26.14
C PHE A 591 -8.08 25.30 26.83
N LYS A 592 -8.00 25.23 28.16
CA LYS A 592 -8.77 24.25 28.95
C LYS A 592 -10.28 24.42 28.76
N ALA A 593 -10.78 25.67 28.68
CA ALA A 593 -12.17 25.95 28.39
C ALA A 593 -12.59 25.54 26.96
N ALA A 594 -11.67 25.65 25.99
CA ALA A 594 -11.90 25.16 24.63
C ALA A 594 -12.03 23.62 24.61
N LEU A 595 -11.13 22.90 25.30
CA LEU A 595 -11.22 21.44 25.43
C LEU A 595 -12.52 20.98 26.11
N ALA A 596 -12.97 21.68 27.16
CA ALA A 596 -14.22 21.35 27.83
C ALA A 596 -15.43 21.44 26.89
N LYS A 597 -15.47 22.45 26.00
CA LYS A 597 -16.52 22.57 24.96
C LYS A 597 -16.48 21.46 23.91
N LEU A 598 -15.35 20.76 23.78
CA LEU A 598 -15.13 19.62 22.92
C LEU A 598 -15.35 18.27 23.63
N GLY A 599 -15.91 18.29 24.85
CA GLY A 599 -16.22 17.08 25.63
C GLY A 599 -15.01 16.47 26.36
N LEU A 600 -13.91 17.21 26.54
CA LEU A 600 -12.70 16.74 27.21
C LEU A 600 -12.51 17.38 28.59
N PRO A 601 -11.90 16.67 29.58
CA PRO A 601 -11.36 15.31 29.49
C PRO A 601 -12.43 14.22 29.54
N TYR A 602 -12.32 13.22 28.68
CA TYR A 602 -13.03 11.94 28.79
C TYR A 602 -11.97 10.85 29.09
N ARG A 603 -12.27 9.91 29.97
CA ARG A 603 -11.39 8.76 30.26
C ARG A 603 -12.16 7.48 29.95
N PRO A 604 -11.73 6.71 28.93
CA PRO A 604 -12.32 5.40 28.66
C PRO A 604 -12.06 4.47 29.84
N ASP A 605 -12.96 3.55 30.09
CA ASP A 605 -12.79 2.51 31.10
C ASP A 605 -11.74 1.50 30.62
N THR A 606 -10.50 1.63 31.09
CA THR A 606 -9.38 0.80 30.68
C THR A 606 -9.38 -0.61 31.29
N ALA A 607 -10.26 -0.90 32.24
CA ALA A 607 -10.34 -2.20 32.89
C ALA A 607 -10.87 -3.33 31.97
N ALA A 608 -11.58 -2.99 30.91
CA ALA A 608 -12.19 -3.94 29.98
C ALA A 608 -11.34 -4.24 28.72
N THR A 609 -10.13 -3.68 28.61
CA THR A 609 -9.25 -3.82 27.43
C THR A 609 -8.09 -4.80 27.63
N ARG A 610 -8.05 -5.53 28.75
CA ARG A 610 -7.04 -6.58 29.04
C ARG A 610 -7.51 -7.96 28.62
#